data_1182c322a7fccc40b60a9bf5d0cf55cd
#
_entry.id   1182c322a7fccc40b60a9bf5d0cf55cd
#
_cell.length_a   1.000
_cell.length_b   1.000
_cell.length_c   1.000
_cell.angle_alpha   90.00
_cell.angle_beta   90.00
_cell.angle_gamma   90.00
#
_symmetry.space_group_name_H-M   'P 1'
#
loop_
_entity.id
_entity.type
_entity.pdbx_description
1 polymer ?
#
loop_
_entity_poly.entity_id
_entity_poly.type
_entity_poly.pdbx_seq_one_letter_code
_entity_poly.pdbx_strand_id
1 'polypeptide(L)'
;MIFPLRAALLVFVANPDHAILLLLCGILFIYAEFNKPGTVVFGCFGALLMMFALYGLGHLPIRPAAVAVTLAGVAFVGLACGLQTLSRLADVAGTLCLALGLANLVVAPPVHLVVAIVSAAVFSFVTTWLVRIALAARQNKSLVGSQALIGNIATVRTPLAPSGQVEVCGELWTATLLGGESQPVGAAVIVCSVQGRELLVEAGPA
;
A
#
# COMPACT_ATOMS: atom_id res chain seq x y z
N MET A 1 -7.15 -37.27 26.30
CA MET A 1 -7.68 -36.78 25.01
C MET A 1 -6.85 -35.63 24.38
N ILE A 2 -5.96 -34.96 25.15
CA ILE A 2 -5.09 -33.84 24.68
C ILE A 2 -3.85 -34.35 23.91
N PHE A 3 -3.32 -35.53 24.25
CA PHE A 3 -2.12 -36.11 23.60
C PHE A 3 -2.24 -36.33 22.08
N PRO A 4 -3.33 -36.91 21.54
CA PRO A 4 -3.43 -37.15 20.11
C PRO A 4 -3.55 -35.84 19.30
N LEU A 5 -4.18 -34.79 19.86
CA LEU A 5 -4.31 -33.50 19.19
C LEU A 5 -2.95 -32.77 19.08
N ARG A 6 -2.13 -32.80 20.12
CA ARG A 6 -0.76 -32.22 20.08
C ARG A 6 0.11 -32.93 19.05
N ALA A 7 0.07 -34.28 19.02
CA ALA A 7 0.83 -35.04 18.04
C ALA A 7 0.37 -34.74 16.60
N ALA A 8 -0.93 -34.66 16.36
CA ALA A 8 -1.48 -34.32 15.03
C ALA A 8 -1.07 -32.90 14.59
N LEU A 9 -1.14 -31.92 15.49
CA LEU A 9 -0.70 -30.55 15.21
C LEU A 9 0.80 -30.49 14.90
N LEU A 10 1.63 -31.18 15.65
CA LEU A 10 3.08 -31.21 15.41
C LEU A 10 3.40 -31.83 14.06
N VAL A 11 2.76 -32.96 13.69
CA VAL A 11 2.94 -33.59 12.38
C VAL A 11 2.47 -32.66 11.24
N PHE A 12 1.34 -31.97 11.45
CA PHE A 12 0.82 -31.03 10.46
C PHE A 12 1.78 -29.85 10.21
N VAL A 13 2.30 -29.25 11.27
CA VAL A 13 3.17 -28.07 11.21
C VAL A 13 4.60 -28.44 10.78
N ALA A 14 5.06 -29.67 11.09
CA ALA A 14 6.36 -30.18 10.65
C ALA A 14 6.42 -30.55 9.15
N ASN A 15 5.29 -30.54 8.44
CA ASN A 15 5.29 -30.70 6.99
C ASN A 15 5.74 -29.39 6.32
N PRO A 16 6.78 -29.40 5.45
CA PRO A 16 7.31 -28.18 4.85
C PRO A 16 6.27 -27.44 4.00
N ASP A 17 5.38 -28.15 3.30
CA ASP A 17 4.35 -27.54 2.49
C ASP A 17 3.35 -26.76 3.35
N HIS A 18 2.91 -27.36 4.46
CA HIS A 18 1.99 -26.71 5.38
C HIS A 18 2.64 -25.50 6.05
N ALA A 19 3.92 -25.60 6.43
CA ALA A 19 4.66 -24.50 7.01
C ALA A 19 4.76 -23.30 6.06
N ILE A 20 5.04 -23.55 4.76
CA ILE A 20 5.10 -22.49 3.75
C ILE A 20 3.70 -21.88 3.51
N LEU A 21 2.65 -22.69 3.41
CA LEU A 21 1.29 -22.18 3.25
C LEU A 21 0.82 -21.36 4.45
N LEU A 22 1.13 -21.82 5.69
CA LEU A 22 0.83 -21.06 6.90
C LEU A 22 1.59 -19.73 6.94
N LEU A 23 2.86 -19.73 6.53
CA LEU A 23 3.66 -18.51 6.43
C LEU A 23 3.05 -17.52 5.43
N LEU A 24 2.70 -18.01 4.23
CA LEU A 24 2.06 -17.19 3.21
C LEU A 24 0.73 -16.61 3.70
N CYS A 25 -0.16 -17.44 4.24
CA CYS A 25 -1.42 -16.99 4.80
C CYS A 25 -1.22 -15.95 5.91
N GLY A 26 -0.27 -16.20 6.81
CA GLY A 26 0.06 -15.25 7.88
C GLY A 26 0.46 -13.89 7.36
N ILE A 27 1.35 -13.84 6.36
CA ILE A 27 1.77 -12.59 5.71
C ILE A 27 0.57 -11.90 5.03
N LEU A 28 -0.28 -12.64 4.33
CA LEU A 28 -1.45 -12.08 3.65
C LEU A 28 -2.47 -11.49 4.64
N PHE A 29 -2.68 -12.13 5.78
CA PHE A 29 -3.55 -11.59 6.84
C PHE A 29 -2.97 -10.31 7.45
N ILE A 30 -1.67 -10.24 7.67
CA ILE A 30 -0.99 -9.01 8.12
C ILE A 30 -1.13 -7.91 7.07
N TYR A 31 -0.95 -8.21 5.78
CA TYR A 31 -1.18 -7.25 4.71
C TYR A 31 -2.63 -6.74 4.67
N ALA A 32 -3.61 -7.62 4.90
CA ALA A 32 -5.01 -7.22 4.96
C ALA A 32 -5.28 -6.22 6.09
N GLU A 33 -4.68 -6.43 7.28
CA GLU A 33 -4.78 -5.50 8.40
C GLU A 33 -4.19 -4.12 8.07
N PHE A 34 -3.01 -4.07 7.43
CA PHE A 34 -2.40 -2.79 7.03
C PHE A 34 -3.24 -2.01 6.01
N ASN A 35 -4.05 -2.69 5.20
CA ASN A 35 -4.95 -2.06 4.24
C ASN A 35 -6.26 -1.53 4.86
N LYS A 36 -6.70 -2.10 5.98
CA LYS A 36 -7.89 -1.67 6.72
C LYS A 36 -7.56 -1.55 8.21
N PRO A 37 -6.79 -0.52 8.62
CA PRO A 37 -6.44 -0.36 10.00
C PRO A 37 -7.69 -0.14 10.86
N GLY A 38 -7.77 -0.87 11.99
CA GLY A 38 -8.84 -0.72 12.98
C GLY A 38 -9.52 -1.99 13.43
N THR A 39 -9.28 -3.14 12.78
CA THR A 39 -9.87 -4.41 13.20
C THR A 39 -8.99 -5.22 14.14
N VAL A 40 -7.65 -5.10 14.06
CA VAL A 40 -6.61 -5.83 14.83
C VAL A 40 -6.73 -7.37 14.72
N VAL A 41 -7.90 -7.87 14.29
CA VAL A 41 -8.23 -9.30 14.25
C VAL A 41 -7.39 -10.03 13.20
N PHE A 42 -7.27 -9.46 12.00
CA PHE A 42 -6.49 -10.07 10.91
C PHE A 42 -5.00 -10.10 11.24
N GLY A 43 -4.48 -9.03 11.87
CA GLY A 43 -3.08 -8.97 12.31
C GLY A 43 -2.76 -10.01 13.36
N CYS A 44 -3.59 -10.16 14.39
CA CYS A 44 -3.43 -11.18 15.42
C CYS A 44 -3.49 -12.59 14.84
N PHE A 45 -4.44 -12.86 13.94
CA PHE A 45 -4.57 -14.16 13.31
C PHE A 45 -3.38 -14.46 12.39
N GLY A 46 -2.93 -13.46 11.62
CA GLY A 46 -1.73 -13.56 10.79
C GLY A 46 -0.46 -13.83 11.60
N ALA A 47 -0.28 -13.14 12.73
CA ALA A 47 0.85 -13.37 13.63
C ALA A 47 0.83 -14.79 14.23
N LEU A 48 -0.35 -15.30 14.60
CA LEU A 48 -0.49 -16.66 15.08
C LEU A 48 -0.10 -17.70 14.02
N LEU A 49 -0.58 -17.53 12.78
CA LEU A 49 -0.21 -18.41 11.66
C LEU A 49 1.29 -18.37 11.38
N MET A 50 1.92 -17.19 11.40
CA MET A 50 3.37 -17.04 11.25
C MET A 50 4.13 -17.74 12.37
N MET A 51 3.68 -17.63 13.60
CA MET A 51 4.30 -18.32 14.74
C MET A 51 4.29 -19.83 14.54
N PHE A 52 3.17 -20.43 14.10
CA PHE A 52 3.11 -21.85 13.79
C PHE A 52 4.01 -22.23 12.60
N ALA A 53 4.04 -21.40 11.56
CA ALA A 53 4.90 -21.63 10.40
C ALA A 53 6.39 -21.63 10.79
N LEU A 54 6.83 -20.61 11.54
CA LEU A 54 8.22 -20.50 12.01
C LEU A 54 8.59 -21.62 12.96
N TYR A 55 7.68 -22.04 13.84
CA TYR A 55 7.87 -23.19 14.69
C TYR A 55 8.11 -24.47 13.88
N GLY A 56 7.29 -24.71 12.84
CA GLY A 56 7.44 -25.84 11.93
C GLY A 56 8.77 -25.80 11.17
N LEU A 57 9.08 -24.67 10.56
CA LEU A 57 10.32 -24.47 9.81
C LEU A 57 11.58 -24.64 10.71
N GLY A 58 11.50 -24.21 11.98
CA GLY A 58 12.60 -24.34 12.93
C GLY A 58 12.98 -25.78 13.26
N HIS A 59 12.13 -26.77 12.99
CA HIS A 59 12.39 -28.20 13.16
C HIS A 59 12.85 -28.90 11.88
N LEU A 60 12.87 -28.19 10.75
CA LEU A 60 13.25 -28.72 9.46
C LEU A 60 14.70 -28.35 9.11
N PRO A 61 15.44 -29.24 8.42
CA PRO A 61 16.78 -28.94 7.95
C PRO A 61 16.73 -27.93 6.80
N ILE A 62 16.90 -26.64 7.11
CA ILE A 62 16.82 -25.53 6.16
C ILE A 62 18.18 -25.32 5.49
N ARG A 63 18.17 -25.02 4.18
CA ARG A 63 19.35 -24.62 3.41
C ARG A 63 19.55 -23.10 3.47
N PRO A 64 20.64 -22.59 4.04
CA PRO A 64 20.86 -21.14 4.14
C PRO A 64 20.96 -20.46 2.77
N ALA A 65 21.50 -21.14 1.76
CA ALA A 65 21.53 -20.63 0.39
C ALA A 65 20.13 -20.43 -0.19
N ALA A 66 19.20 -21.34 0.07
CA ALA A 66 17.81 -21.21 -0.39
C ALA A 66 17.07 -20.07 0.34
N VAL A 67 17.36 -19.85 1.62
CA VAL A 67 16.86 -18.67 2.35
C VAL A 67 17.33 -17.38 1.69
N ALA A 68 18.62 -17.28 1.33
CA ALA A 68 19.16 -16.12 0.64
C ALA A 68 18.48 -15.88 -0.72
N VAL A 69 18.22 -16.93 -1.50
CA VAL A 69 17.50 -16.85 -2.78
C VAL A 69 16.05 -16.41 -2.57
N THR A 70 15.36 -16.95 -1.55
CA THR A 70 14.00 -16.55 -1.20
C THR A 70 13.94 -15.07 -0.82
N LEU A 71 14.85 -14.60 0.03
CA LEU A 71 14.93 -13.18 0.43
C LEU A 71 15.26 -12.27 -0.76
N ALA A 72 16.17 -12.70 -1.65
CA ALA A 72 16.44 -11.98 -2.90
C ALA A 72 15.18 -11.90 -3.78
N GLY A 73 14.40 -12.98 -3.90
CA GLY A 73 13.11 -12.98 -4.59
C GLY A 73 12.13 -11.96 -4.02
N VAL A 74 11.96 -11.93 -2.70
CA VAL A 74 11.12 -10.92 -2.01
C VAL A 74 11.61 -9.49 -2.31
N ALA A 75 12.92 -9.26 -2.24
CA ALA A 75 13.51 -7.96 -2.54
C ALA A 75 13.27 -7.53 -4.00
N PHE A 76 13.41 -8.45 -4.96
CA PHE A 76 13.13 -8.16 -6.38
C PHE A 76 11.65 -7.82 -6.62
N VAL A 77 10.71 -8.55 -6.02
CA VAL A 77 9.28 -8.22 -6.09
C VAL A 77 9.00 -6.85 -5.48
N GLY A 78 9.63 -6.51 -4.36
CA GLY A 78 9.52 -5.19 -3.73
C GLY A 78 10.09 -4.06 -4.60
N LEU A 79 11.26 -4.27 -5.21
CA LEU A 79 11.91 -3.31 -6.11
C LEU A 79 11.12 -3.11 -7.41
N ALA A 80 10.48 -4.17 -7.94
CA ALA A 80 9.63 -4.08 -9.12
C ALA A 80 8.52 -3.04 -8.98
N CYS A 81 8.04 -2.83 -7.75
CA CYS A 81 6.99 -1.87 -7.45
C CYS A 81 7.48 -0.41 -7.54
N GLY A 82 8.79 -0.14 -7.33
CA GLY A 82 9.38 1.20 -7.38
C GLY A 82 9.90 1.61 -8.77
N LEU A 83 10.16 0.65 -9.66
CA LEU A 83 10.77 0.86 -10.97
C LEU A 83 9.69 0.87 -12.07
N GLN A 84 9.40 2.04 -12.65
CA GLN A 84 8.35 2.16 -13.68
C GLN A 84 8.71 1.44 -15.00
N THR A 85 9.98 1.39 -15.38
CA THR A 85 10.42 0.88 -16.69
C THR A 85 10.76 -0.61 -16.73
N LEU A 86 11.29 -1.18 -15.64
CA LEU A 86 11.70 -2.58 -15.52
C LEU A 86 10.78 -3.42 -14.63
N SER A 87 9.63 -2.88 -14.23
CA SER A 87 8.76 -3.49 -13.23
C SER A 87 8.34 -4.92 -13.56
N ARG A 88 7.97 -5.21 -14.81
CA ARG A 88 7.50 -6.55 -15.21
C ARG A 88 8.61 -7.60 -15.19
N LEU A 89 9.79 -7.25 -15.68
CA LEU A 89 10.93 -8.18 -15.70
C LEU A 89 11.43 -8.46 -14.28
N ALA A 90 11.50 -7.44 -13.44
CA ALA A 90 11.87 -7.58 -12.04
C ALA A 90 10.85 -8.41 -11.24
N ASP A 91 9.55 -8.24 -11.51
CA ASP A 91 8.48 -9.02 -10.87
C ASP A 91 8.55 -10.51 -11.27
N VAL A 92 8.73 -10.80 -12.57
CA VAL A 92 8.89 -12.17 -13.05
C VAL A 92 10.17 -12.80 -12.51
N ALA A 93 11.30 -12.09 -12.55
CA ALA A 93 12.57 -12.58 -12.01
C ALA A 93 12.46 -12.83 -10.49
N GLY A 94 11.85 -11.91 -9.75
CA GLY A 94 11.58 -12.04 -8.32
C GLY A 94 10.71 -13.25 -8.00
N THR A 95 9.62 -13.44 -8.76
CA THR A 95 8.72 -14.60 -8.60
C THR A 95 9.44 -15.92 -8.87
N LEU A 96 10.29 -15.99 -9.91
CA LEU A 96 11.08 -17.17 -10.22
C LEU A 96 12.12 -17.46 -9.12
N CYS A 97 12.85 -16.45 -8.64
CA CYS A 97 13.76 -16.59 -7.52
C CYS A 97 13.03 -17.09 -6.26
N LEU A 98 11.85 -16.54 -5.99
CA LEU A 98 11.02 -16.93 -4.85
C LEU A 98 10.59 -18.39 -4.96
N ALA A 99 10.09 -18.82 -6.11
CA ALA A 99 9.70 -20.20 -6.36
C ALA A 99 10.88 -21.17 -6.22
N LEU A 100 12.05 -20.83 -6.78
CA LEU A 100 13.27 -21.63 -6.67
C LEU A 100 13.78 -21.69 -5.22
N GLY A 101 13.75 -20.56 -4.52
CA GLY A 101 14.13 -20.49 -3.11
C GLY A 101 13.25 -21.35 -2.23
N LEU A 102 11.93 -21.24 -2.38
CA LEU A 102 10.95 -22.04 -1.63
C LEU A 102 11.07 -23.54 -1.94
N ALA A 103 11.20 -23.91 -3.22
CA ALA A 103 11.31 -25.32 -3.62
C ALA A 103 12.57 -26.00 -3.02
N ASN A 104 13.66 -25.25 -2.82
CA ASN A 104 14.90 -25.76 -2.26
C ASN A 104 15.09 -25.44 -0.78
N LEU A 105 14.10 -24.84 -0.12
CA LEU A 105 14.22 -24.33 1.25
C LEU A 105 14.56 -25.42 2.25
N VAL A 106 13.91 -26.58 2.13
CA VAL A 106 14.07 -27.70 3.05
C VAL A 106 14.82 -28.85 2.36
N VAL A 107 15.76 -29.46 3.10
CA VAL A 107 16.58 -30.56 2.57
C VAL A 107 15.77 -31.86 2.45
N ALA A 108 15.04 -32.21 3.53
CA ALA A 108 14.23 -33.41 3.62
C ALA A 108 13.14 -33.25 4.71
N PRO A 109 11.89 -33.55 4.43
CA PRO A 109 11.33 -33.84 3.10
C PRO A 109 11.34 -32.59 2.21
N PRO A 110 11.52 -32.73 0.88
CA PRO A 110 11.51 -31.58 -0.02
C PRO A 110 10.12 -30.95 -0.13
N VAL A 111 10.10 -29.66 -0.37
CA VAL A 111 8.85 -28.92 -0.65
C VAL A 111 8.31 -29.35 -2.01
N HIS A 112 7.02 -29.59 -2.11
CA HIS A 112 6.39 -29.89 -3.40
C HIS A 112 6.50 -28.69 -4.34
N LEU A 113 6.99 -28.92 -5.55
CA LEU A 113 7.22 -27.87 -6.54
C LEU A 113 5.96 -27.03 -6.82
N VAL A 114 4.79 -27.67 -6.84
CA VAL A 114 3.51 -26.99 -7.03
C VAL A 114 3.22 -26.00 -5.90
N VAL A 115 3.48 -26.39 -4.65
CA VAL A 115 3.29 -25.52 -3.48
C VAL A 115 4.24 -24.32 -3.56
N ALA A 116 5.51 -24.55 -3.92
CA ALA A 116 6.50 -23.48 -4.07
C ALA A 116 6.09 -22.48 -5.16
N ILE A 117 5.69 -22.95 -6.33
CA ILE A 117 5.28 -22.12 -7.47
C ILE A 117 4.01 -21.33 -7.13
N VAL A 118 2.98 -22.00 -6.61
CA VAL A 118 1.71 -21.34 -6.27
C VAL A 118 1.91 -20.30 -5.19
N SER A 119 2.66 -20.64 -4.13
CA SER A 119 2.97 -19.70 -3.04
C SER A 119 3.74 -18.47 -3.53
N ALA A 120 4.74 -18.66 -4.39
CA ALA A 120 5.51 -17.57 -4.99
C ALA A 120 4.63 -16.68 -5.88
N ALA A 121 3.78 -17.28 -6.73
CA ALA A 121 2.89 -16.54 -7.62
C ALA A 121 1.84 -15.73 -6.85
N VAL A 122 1.20 -16.32 -5.84
CA VAL A 122 0.22 -15.63 -4.99
C VAL A 122 0.88 -14.49 -4.22
N PHE A 123 2.05 -14.73 -3.62
CA PHE A 123 2.78 -13.69 -2.89
C PHE A 123 3.14 -12.51 -3.80
N SER A 124 3.74 -12.78 -4.96
CA SER A 124 4.11 -11.74 -5.92
C SER A 124 2.90 -10.96 -6.43
N PHE A 125 1.83 -11.67 -6.81
CA PHE A 125 0.61 -11.04 -7.30
C PHE A 125 -0.01 -10.12 -6.25
N VAL A 126 -0.22 -10.61 -5.03
CA VAL A 126 -0.84 -9.84 -3.95
C VAL A 126 0.04 -8.65 -3.56
N THR A 127 1.36 -8.86 -3.42
CA THR A 127 2.30 -7.79 -3.06
C THR A 127 2.29 -6.69 -4.13
N THR A 128 2.43 -7.04 -5.40
CA THR A 128 2.43 -6.09 -6.51
C THR A 128 1.11 -5.33 -6.60
N TRP A 129 -0.02 -6.04 -6.44
CA TRP A 129 -1.35 -5.44 -6.45
C TRP A 129 -1.55 -4.44 -5.30
N LEU A 130 -1.20 -4.81 -4.07
CA LEU A 130 -1.32 -3.95 -2.90
C LEU A 130 -0.44 -2.71 -2.97
N VAL A 131 0.81 -2.87 -3.41
CA VAL A 131 1.73 -1.73 -3.56
C VAL A 131 1.22 -0.77 -4.63
N ARG A 132 0.69 -1.27 -5.75
CA ARG A 132 0.09 -0.40 -6.79
C ARG A 132 -1.10 0.41 -6.24
N ILE A 133 -1.97 -0.20 -5.45
CA ILE A 133 -3.09 0.51 -4.80
C ILE A 133 -2.55 1.58 -3.84
N ALA A 134 -1.55 1.23 -3.03
CA ALA A 134 -0.96 2.17 -2.07
C ALA A 134 -0.28 3.36 -2.77
N LEU A 135 0.42 3.13 -3.89
CA LEU A 135 1.03 4.19 -4.70
C LEU A 135 -0.03 5.08 -5.37
N ALA A 136 -1.08 4.49 -5.93
CA ALA A 136 -2.19 5.24 -6.53
C ALA A 136 -2.90 6.12 -5.48
N ALA A 137 -3.13 5.59 -4.28
CA ALA A 137 -3.71 6.36 -3.18
C ALA A 137 -2.82 7.55 -2.74
N ARG A 138 -1.49 7.38 -2.78
CA ARG A 138 -0.54 8.47 -2.47
C ARG A 138 -0.53 9.55 -3.55
N GLN A 139 -0.63 9.19 -4.82
CA GLN A 139 -0.69 10.14 -5.93
C GLN A 139 -1.97 10.98 -5.88
N ASN A 140 -3.10 10.40 -5.50
CA ASN A 140 -4.37 11.11 -5.34
C ASN A 140 -4.43 12.01 -4.08
N LYS A 141 -3.48 11.90 -3.17
CA LYS A 141 -3.43 12.71 -1.94
C LYS A 141 -2.87 14.12 -2.16
N SER A 142 -2.44 14.48 -3.37
CA SER A 142 -1.77 15.75 -3.66
C SER A 142 -2.70 16.97 -3.77
N LEU A 143 -4.00 16.82 -3.63
CA LEU A 143 -4.98 17.93 -3.73
C LEU A 143 -5.90 18.05 -2.51
N VAL A 144 -5.50 17.58 -1.33
CA VAL A 144 -6.25 17.81 -0.09
C VAL A 144 -5.53 18.91 0.69
N GLY A 145 -6.11 20.07 0.69
CA GLY A 145 -5.61 21.26 1.37
C GLY A 145 -5.91 22.51 0.55
N SER A 146 -5.52 23.65 1.06
CA SER A 146 -5.73 24.96 0.44
C SER A 146 -5.24 25.05 -1.02
N GLN A 147 -4.26 24.23 -1.44
CA GLN A 147 -3.79 24.18 -2.82
C GLN A 147 -4.81 23.56 -3.82
N ALA A 148 -5.78 22.77 -3.33
CA ALA A 148 -6.86 22.25 -4.16
C ALA A 148 -7.85 23.34 -4.61
N LEU A 149 -7.77 24.51 -4.01
CA LEU A 149 -8.61 25.66 -4.35
C LEU A 149 -8.10 26.41 -5.59
N ILE A 150 -6.84 26.23 -5.97
CA ILE A 150 -6.24 26.93 -7.13
C ILE A 150 -6.93 26.49 -8.42
N GLY A 151 -7.35 27.47 -9.22
CA GLY A 151 -8.07 27.24 -10.48
C GLY A 151 -9.60 27.09 -10.31
N ASN A 152 -10.12 27.03 -9.09
CA ASN A 152 -11.55 27.00 -8.84
C ASN A 152 -12.17 28.38 -8.95
N ILE A 153 -13.44 28.42 -9.36
CA ILE A 153 -14.25 29.62 -9.37
C ILE A 153 -14.77 29.86 -7.96
N ALA A 154 -14.55 31.05 -7.42
CA ALA A 154 -15.07 31.52 -6.15
C ALA A 154 -16.10 32.62 -6.36
N THR A 155 -17.10 32.74 -5.49
CA THR A 155 -18.11 33.79 -5.53
C THR A 155 -17.79 34.84 -4.46
N VAL A 156 -17.77 36.11 -4.84
CA VAL A 156 -17.53 37.23 -3.93
C VAL A 156 -18.71 37.37 -2.97
N ARG A 157 -18.44 37.32 -1.66
CA ARG A 157 -19.44 37.51 -0.60
C ARG A 157 -19.38 38.90 0.06
N THR A 158 -18.19 39.51 0.10
CA THR A 158 -18.03 40.94 0.47
C THR A 158 -17.20 41.62 -0.61
N PRO A 159 -17.47 42.93 -0.92
CA PRO A 159 -16.77 43.62 -1.99
C PRO A 159 -15.23 43.48 -1.85
N LEU A 160 -14.56 43.10 -2.94
CA LEU A 160 -13.10 43.01 -3.00
C LEU A 160 -12.52 44.36 -3.46
N ALA A 161 -11.99 45.13 -2.49
CA ALA A 161 -11.36 46.44 -2.76
C ALA A 161 -10.16 46.73 -1.82
N PRO A 162 -8.98 46.20 -1.96
CA PRO A 162 -8.56 45.01 -2.74
C PRO A 162 -8.87 43.66 -2.04
N SER A 163 -9.17 43.67 -0.72
CA SER A 163 -9.41 42.45 0.09
C SER A 163 -10.85 42.36 0.50
N GLY A 164 -11.35 41.14 0.60
CA GLY A 164 -12.72 40.83 1.00
C GLY A 164 -12.89 39.34 1.29
N GLN A 165 -14.12 38.85 1.25
CA GLN A 165 -14.41 37.42 1.46
C GLN A 165 -15.03 36.82 0.21
N VAL A 166 -14.58 35.64 -0.11
CA VAL A 166 -15.09 34.82 -1.21
C VAL A 166 -15.51 33.44 -0.68
N GLU A 167 -16.49 32.87 -1.32
CA GLU A 167 -16.90 31.48 -1.08
C GLU A 167 -16.38 30.60 -2.19
N VAL A 168 -15.62 29.56 -1.82
CA VAL A 168 -15.09 28.54 -2.72
C VAL A 168 -15.31 27.17 -2.10
N CYS A 169 -15.84 26.23 -2.86
CA CYS A 169 -16.15 24.88 -2.41
C CYS A 169 -17.02 24.81 -1.13
N GLY A 170 -17.89 25.82 -0.89
CA GLY A 170 -18.76 25.89 0.29
C GLY A 170 -18.11 26.45 1.55
N GLU A 171 -16.86 26.92 1.48
CA GLU A 171 -16.15 27.54 2.57
C GLU A 171 -15.88 29.02 2.30
N LEU A 172 -15.94 29.85 3.36
CA LEU A 172 -15.61 31.27 3.30
C LEU A 172 -14.11 31.47 3.52
N TRP A 173 -13.49 32.15 2.58
CA TRP A 173 -12.06 32.47 2.60
C TRP A 173 -11.83 33.99 2.47
N THR A 174 -10.82 34.51 3.17
CA THR A 174 -10.33 35.86 2.89
C THR A 174 -9.58 35.84 1.56
N ALA A 175 -9.89 36.79 0.70
CA ALA A 175 -9.27 36.88 -0.62
C ALA A 175 -8.79 38.30 -0.92
N THR A 176 -7.68 38.40 -1.62
CA THR A 176 -7.12 39.65 -2.13
C THR A 176 -7.07 39.60 -3.64
N LEU A 177 -7.58 40.65 -4.30
CA LEU A 177 -7.63 40.74 -5.75
C LEU A 177 -6.25 41.08 -6.32
N LEU A 178 -5.79 40.27 -7.29
CA LEU A 178 -4.55 40.47 -8.03
C LEU A 178 -4.82 41.35 -9.25
N GLY A 179 -4.64 42.67 -9.05
CA GLY A 179 -4.81 43.62 -10.15
C GLY A 179 -6.26 43.81 -10.61
N GLY A 180 -6.62 45.03 -10.95
CA GLY A 180 -7.94 45.32 -11.50
C GLY A 180 -8.84 46.14 -10.59
N GLU A 181 -10.02 46.47 -11.11
CA GLU A 181 -11.03 47.24 -10.40
C GLU A 181 -11.74 46.35 -9.37
N SER A 182 -12.25 46.98 -8.30
CA SER A 182 -12.97 46.31 -7.23
C SER A 182 -14.10 45.38 -7.79
N GLN A 183 -14.21 44.20 -7.21
CA GLN A 183 -15.26 43.25 -7.61
C GLN A 183 -16.46 43.36 -6.66
N PRO A 184 -17.69 43.50 -7.20
CA PRO A 184 -18.91 43.58 -6.40
C PRO A 184 -19.30 42.22 -5.84
N VAL A 185 -20.18 42.23 -4.83
CA VAL A 185 -20.78 41.01 -4.29
C VAL A 185 -21.50 40.23 -5.39
N GLY A 186 -21.32 38.92 -5.40
CA GLY A 186 -21.88 38.02 -6.40
C GLY A 186 -21.00 37.81 -7.65
N ALA A 187 -19.94 38.60 -7.83
CA ALA A 187 -19.02 38.40 -8.95
C ALA A 187 -18.29 37.06 -8.83
N ALA A 188 -18.00 36.44 -9.99
CA ALA A 188 -17.17 35.26 -10.08
C ALA A 188 -15.69 35.66 -10.20
N VAL A 189 -14.83 35.04 -9.38
CA VAL A 189 -13.37 35.23 -9.42
C VAL A 189 -12.68 33.88 -9.47
N ILE A 190 -11.48 33.83 -10.02
CA ILE A 190 -10.69 32.61 -10.11
C ILE A 190 -9.59 32.66 -9.07
N VAL A 191 -9.40 31.57 -8.32
CA VAL A 191 -8.32 31.44 -7.35
C VAL A 191 -7.01 31.17 -8.07
N CYS A 192 -6.05 32.10 -8.00
CA CYS A 192 -4.74 31.98 -8.65
C CYS A 192 -3.70 31.34 -7.73
N SER A 193 -3.71 31.70 -6.44
CA SER A 193 -2.79 31.11 -5.48
C SER A 193 -3.34 31.18 -4.04
N VAL A 194 -2.73 30.38 -3.16
CA VAL A 194 -3.09 30.34 -1.75
C VAL A 194 -1.85 30.70 -0.92
N GLN A 195 -1.96 31.71 -0.08
CA GLN A 195 -0.91 32.15 0.82
C GLN A 195 -1.38 32.01 2.28
N GLY A 196 -1.04 30.89 2.90
CA GLY A 196 -1.48 30.58 4.26
C GLY A 196 -3.01 30.45 4.37
N ARG A 197 -3.70 31.48 4.89
CA ARG A 197 -5.17 31.53 5.07
C ARG A 197 -5.84 32.54 4.12
N GLU A 198 -5.11 33.08 3.18
CA GLU A 198 -5.58 34.09 2.24
C GLU A 198 -5.46 33.58 0.80
N LEU A 199 -6.48 33.86 -0.01
CA LEU A 199 -6.52 33.50 -1.42
C LEU A 199 -6.14 34.75 -2.25
N LEU A 200 -5.30 34.55 -3.25
CA LEU A 200 -5.08 35.53 -4.31
C LEU A 200 -5.99 35.17 -5.47
N VAL A 201 -6.86 36.12 -5.86
CA VAL A 201 -7.89 35.90 -6.87
C VAL A 201 -7.80 36.92 -8.01
N GLU A 202 -8.20 36.51 -9.19
CA GLU A 202 -8.36 37.39 -10.36
C GLU A 202 -9.81 37.43 -10.78
N ALA A 203 -10.20 38.50 -11.50
CA ALA A 203 -11.53 38.61 -12.06
C ALA A 203 -11.82 37.42 -13.00
N GLY A 204 -12.89 36.71 -12.75
CA GLY A 204 -13.32 35.59 -13.58
C GLY A 204 -13.85 36.07 -14.94
N PRO A 205 -14.02 35.15 -15.90
CA PRO A 205 -14.70 35.49 -17.15
C PRO A 205 -16.14 35.91 -16.85
N ALA A 206 -16.53 37.03 -17.46
CA ALA A 206 -17.88 37.59 -17.39
C ALA A 206 -18.92 36.65 -18.01
#